data_713c844b198770abcaebd9a12cd9a392
#
_entry.id   713c844b198770abcaebd9a12cd9a392
#
_cell.length_a   1.000
_cell.length_b   1.000
_cell.length_c   1.000
_cell.angle_alpha   90.00
_cell.angle_beta   90.00
_cell.angle_gamma   90.00
#
_symmetry.space_group_name_H-M   'P 1'
#
loop_
_entity.id
_entity.type
_entity.pdbx_description
1 polymer ?
#
loop_
_entity_poly.entity_id
_entity_poly.type
_entity_poly.pdbx_seq_one_letter_code
_entity_poly.pdbx_strand_id
1 'polypeptide(L)'
;YPGQTAAGMFDDLMRLPFEVTMAQSFGFVDRQAALGKMNLALRRMRSTEDEAVSLRGELSNAKDDVAAGRAGFGEHHMTIAVHGATPVEVDAGVAEVQASLSDLGILAVREDIALEPAFWAQFPANFKYIARRGLISTSNFAGLVSGHNFALGRATDNHWGDAVTLLETTAAG
;
A
#
# COMPACT_ATOMS: atom_id res chain seq x y z
N TYR A 1 1.89 6.43 5.91
CA TYR A 1 2.28 6.39 4.49
C TYR A 1 3.37 7.41 4.23
N PRO A 2 4.33 7.14 3.31
CA PRO A 2 5.31 8.12 2.88
C PRO A 2 4.64 9.32 2.19
N GLY A 3 5.29 10.47 2.23
CA GLY A 3 4.78 11.70 1.62
C GLY A 3 4.68 11.62 0.10
N GLN A 4 5.55 10.82 -0.52
CA GLN A 4 5.54 10.56 -1.97
C GLN A 4 5.64 9.06 -2.23
N THR A 5 4.96 8.60 -3.27
CA THR A 5 4.97 7.22 -3.74
C THR A 5 5.37 7.19 -5.21
N ALA A 6 5.91 6.08 -5.67
CA ALA A 6 6.34 5.89 -7.05
C ALA A 6 5.83 4.56 -7.61
N ALA A 7 5.65 4.49 -8.92
CA ALA A 7 5.39 3.24 -9.60
C ALA A 7 6.55 2.26 -9.34
N GLY A 8 6.24 1.00 -9.12
CA GLY A 8 7.25 0.00 -8.78
C GLY A 8 7.65 -0.02 -7.30
N MET A 9 7.03 0.80 -6.45
CA MET A 9 7.34 0.86 -5.03
C MET A 9 7.23 -0.51 -4.34
N PHE A 10 6.35 -1.37 -4.79
CA PHE A 10 6.15 -2.71 -4.24
C PHE A 10 6.91 -3.81 -4.99
N ASP A 11 7.85 -3.47 -5.86
CA ASP A 11 8.55 -4.47 -6.67
C ASP A 11 9.31 -5.49 -5.80
N ASP A 12 10.00 -5.03 -4.78
CA ASP A 12 10.72 -5.92 -3.85
C ASP A 12 9.76 -6.77 -3.02
N LEU A 13 8.62 -6.22 -2.61
CA LEU A 13 7.56 -6.98 -1.95
C LEU A 13 7.01 -8.09 -2.85
N MET A 14 6.83 -7.80 -4.14
CA MET A 14 6.31 -8.78 -5.12
C MET A 14 7.32 -9.86 -5.49
N ARG A 15 8.59 -9.72 -5.12
CA ARG A 15 9.66 -10.72 -5.31
C ARG A 15 9.85 -11.64 -4.12
N LEU A 16 9.18 -11.39 -3.00
CA LEU A 16 9.32 -12.24 -1.81
C LEU A 16 8.91 -13.68 -2.15
N PRO A 17 9.62 -14.68 -1.60
CA PRO A 17 9.37 -16.09 -1.89
C PRO A 17 8.16 -16.65 -1.12
N PHE A 18 7.17 -15.83 -0.87
CA PHE A 18 5.94 -16.17 -0.17
C PHE A 18 4.73 -15.89 -1.04
N GLU A 19 3.71 -16.70 -0.91
CA GLU A 19 2.42 -16.40 -1.52
C GLU A 19 1.75 -15.27 -0.73
N VAL A 20 1.47 -14.16 -1.40
CA VAL A 20 0.82 -12.98 -0.80
C VAL A 20 -0.38 -12.56 -1.62
N THR A 21 -1.43 -12.13 -0.94
CA THR A 21 -2.58 -11.46 -1.54
C THR A 21 -2.63 -10.02 -1.06
N MET A 22 -2.48 -9.08 -1.97
CA MET A 22 -2.61 -7.65 -1.66
C MET A 22 -3.97 -7.15 -2.15
N ALA A 23 -4.75 -6.60 -1.23
CA ALA A 23 -6.01 -5.94 -1.54
C ALA A 23 -5.94 -4.47 -1.13
N GLN A 24 -6.37 -3.59 -2.03
CA GLN A 24 -6.42 -2.17 -1.77
C GLN A 24 -7.82 -1.62 -2.04
N SER A 25 -8.25 -0.66 -1.25
CA SER A 25 -9.46 0.10 -1.49
C SER A 25 -9.18 1.59 -1.37
N PHE A 26 -9.84 2.38 -2.22
CA PHE A 26 -9.71 3.82 -2.22
C PHE A 26 -11.09 4.45 -2.37
N GLY A 27 -11.55 5.12 -1.32
CA GLY A 27 -12.80 5.85 -1.32
C GLY A 27 -12.55 7.34 -1.54
N PHE A 28 -13.02 7.89 -2.66
CA PHE A 28 -12.88 9.32 -2.93
C PHE A 28 -13.57 10.16 -1.85
N VAL A 29 -12.89 11.21 -1.41
CA VAL A 29 -13.40 12.17 -0.42
C VAL A 29 -13.74 13.44 -1.16
N ASP A 30 -14.89 14.03 -0.82
CA ASP A 30 -15.28 15.34 -1.35
C ASP A 30 -14.20 16.40 -1.07
N ARG A 31 -14.03 17.33 -2.01
CA ARG A 31 -13.01 18.38 -1.94
C ARG A 31 -13.09 19.19 -0.65
N GLN A 32 -14.27 19.59 -0.24
CA GLN A 32 -14.46 20.42 0.95
C GLN A 32 -14.13 19.61 2.22
N ALA A 33 -14.53 18.34 2.27
CA ALA A 33 -14.20 17.44 3.35
C ALA A 33 -12.67 17.18 3.43
N ALA A 34 -12.00 16.99 2.29
CA ALA A 34 -10.55 16.83 2.23
C ALA A 34 -9.82 18.07 2.76
N LEU A 35 -10.19 19.26 2.28
CA LEU A 35 -9.63 20.53 2.77
C LEU A 35 -9.87 20.73 4.26
N GLY A 36 -11.03 20.35 4.77
CA GLY A 36 -11.36 20.38 6.21
C GLY A 36 -10.42 19.49 7.03
N LYS A 37 -10.20 18.24 6.60
CA LYS A 37 -9.28 17.29 7.25
C LYS A 37 -7.82 17.79 7.23
N MET A 38 -7.36 18.35 6.11
CA MET A 38 -6.01 18.93 5.98
C MET A 38 -5.82 20.14 6.89
N ASN A 39 -6.80 21.04 6.94
CA ASN A 39 -6.76 22.20 7.83
C ASN A 39 -6.69 21.77 9.30
N LEU A 40 -7.41 20.72 9.69
CA LEU A 40 -7.35 20.17 11.04
C LEU A 40 -5.96 19.58 11.36
N ALA A 41 -5.38 18.83 10.40
CA ALA A 41 -4.04 18.27 10.54
C ALA A 41 -2.98 19.39 10.68
N LEU A 42 -3.02 20.42 9.83
CA LEU A 42 -2.11 21.58 9.92
C LEU A 42 -2.24 22.32 11.26
N ARG A 43 -3.46 22.47 11.79
CA ARG A 43 -3.64 23.09 13.12
C ARG A 43 -3.03 22.23 14.22
N ARG A 44 -3.21 20.92 14.19
CA ARG A 44 -2.61 19.99 15.16
C ARG A 44 -1.07 20.05 15.12
N MET A 45 -0.48 20.00 13.93
CA MET A 45 0.99 20.12 13.76
C MET A 45 1.54 21.46 14.30
N ARG A 46 0.78 22.54 14.21
CA ARG A 46 1.16 23.84 14.79
C ARG A 46 1.06 23.86 16.30
N SER A 47 0.06 23.18 16.88
CA SER A 47 -0.16 23.16 18.34
C SER A 47 0.81 22.25 19.08
N THR A 48 1.43 21.28 18.40
CA THR A 48 2.40 20.34 18.99
C THR A 48 3.85 20.79 18.86
N GLU A 49 4.12 22.01 18.34
CA GLU A 49 5.48 22.50 18.04
C GLU A 49 6.32 21.50 17.23
N ASP A 50 5.66 20.72 16.40
CA ASP A 50 6.29 19.66 15.62
C ASP A 50 7.35 20.28 14.69
N GLU A 51 8.61 19.87 14.85
CA GLU A 51 9.77 20.38 14.11
C GLU A 51 9.74 19.98 12.61
N ALA A 52 8.78 19.16 12.19
CA ALA A 52 8.62 18.71 10.82
C ALA A 52 8.15 19.83 9.88
N VAL A 53 8.99 20.84 9.67
CA VAL A 53 8.73 21.97 8.76
C VAL A 53 8.49 21.48 7.34
N SER A 54 9.24 20.46 6.89
CA SER A 54 9.08 19.83 5.57
C SER A 54 7.69 19.22 5.40
N LEU A 55 7.24 18.46 6.39
CA LEU A 55 5.93 17.79 6.34
C LEU A 55 4.76 18.80 6.31
N ARG A 56 4.91 19.92 7.04
CA ARG A 56 3.93 21.01 6.97
C ARG A 56 3.91 21.69 5.60
N GLY A 57 5.09 21.85 4.99
CA GLY A 57 5.24 22.37 3.62
C GLY A 57 4.56 21.47 2.60
N GLU A 58 4.82 20.16 2.65
CA GLU A 58 4.20 19.16 1.79
C GLU A 58 2.67 19.14 1.93
N LEU A 59 2.16 19.19 3.14
CA LEU A 59 0.72 19.22 3.39
C LEU A 59 0.07 20.53 2.90
N SER A 60 0.79 21.65 2.98
CA SER A 60 0.34 22.92 2.42
C SER A 60 0.26 22.88 0.90
N ASN A 61 1.28 22.33 0.23
CA ASN A 61 1.31 22.15 -1.22
C ASN A 61 0.20 21.20 -1.69
N ALA A 62 0.02 20.10 -0.98
CA ALA A 62 -1.06 19.15 -1.26
C ALA A 62 -2.44 19.82 -1.13
N LYS A 63 -2.62 20.70 -0.15
CA LYS A 63 -3.86 21.47 0.01
C LYS A 63 -4.09 22.43 -1.18
N ASP A 64 -3.05 23.09 -1.66
CA ASP A 64 -3.13 23.99 -2.81
C ASP A 64 -3.47 23.22 -4.09
N ASP A 65 -2.94 22.02 -4.27
CA ASP A 65 -3.27 21.14 -5.39
C ASP A 65 -4.74 20.70 -5.37
N VAL A 66 -5.27 20.39 -4.19
CA VAL A 66 -6.71 20.08 -4.03
C VAL A 66 -7.57 21.29 -4.32
N ALA A 67 -7.20 22.45 -3.78
CA ALA A 67 -7.95 23.69 -3.98
C ALA A 67 -8.01 24.08 -5.49
N ALA A 68 -6.88 23.87 -6.19
CA ALA A 68 -6.76 24.12 -7.62
C ALA A 68 -7.38 23.01 -8.50
N GLY A 69 -7.83 21.89 -7.91
CA GLY A 69 -8.39 20.76 -8.64
C GLY A 69 -7.38 19.91 -9.39
N ARG A 70 -6.07 20.05 -9.08
CA ARG A 70 -5.00 19.26 -9.68
C ARG A 70 -4.87 17.87 -9.06
N ALA A 71 -5.26 17.69 -7.80
CA ALA A 71 -5.30 16.41 -7.11
C ALA A 71 -6.60 16.20 -6.37
N GLY A 72 -7.04 14.95 -6.30
CA GLY A 72 -8.09 14.50 -5.40
C GLY A 72 -7.48 13.86 -4.16
N PHE A 73 -8.32 13.58 -3.17
CA PHE A 73 -7.97 12.83 -1.98
C PHE A 73 -8.97 11.73 -1.73
N GLY A 74 -8.53 10.68 -1.08
CA GLY A 74 -9.38 9.58 -0.69
C GLY A 74 -8.89 8.85 0.55
N GLU A 75 -9.77 8.09 1.14
CA GLU A 75 -9.46 7.17 2.22
C GLU A 75 -8.96 5.87 1.63
N HIS A 76 -7.69 5.59 1.81
CA HIS A 76 -7.03 4.38 1.36
C HIS A 76 -6.93 3.37 2.50
N HIS A 77 -7.15 2.11 2.16
CA HIS A 77 -6.89 0.96 3.02
C HIS A 77 -6.18 -0.11 2.21
N MET A 78 -5.21 -0.76 2.82
CA MET A 78 -4.46 -1.87 2.23
C MET A 78 -4.37 -3.01 3.22
N THR A 79 -4.63 -4.21 2.74
CA THR A 79 -4.45 -5.47 3.46
C THR A 79 -3.53 -6.36 2.65
N ILE A 80 -2.56 -6.97 3.31
CA ILE A 80 -1.68 -7.98 2.73
C ILE A 80 -1.87 -9.26 3.54
N ALA A 81 -2.39 -10.28 2.90
CA ALA A 81 -2.50 -11.62 3.46
C ALA A 81 -1.30 -12.45 3.00
N VAL A 82 -0.58 -13.02 3.95
CA VAL A 82 0.53 -13.94 3.72
C VAL A 82 0.02 -15.36 3.90
N HIS A 83 0.30 -16.22 2.93
CA HIS A 83 -0.12 -17.60 2.94
C HIS A 83 1.09 -18.52 3.16
N GLY A 84 0.90 -19.60 3.89
CA GLY A 84 1.94 -20.61 4.14
C GLY A 84 1.32 -21.93 4.59
N ALA A 85 2.03 -23.02 4.39
CA ALA A 85 1.61 -24.36 4.80
C ALA A 85 1.70 -24.57 6.33
N THR A 86 2.54 -23.80 6.99
CA THR A 86 2.77 -23.91 8.43
C THR A 86 2.74 -22.53 9.10
N PRO A 87 2.38 -22.44 10.39
CA PRO A 87 2.45 -21.17 11.13
C PRO A 87 3.85 -20.54 11.12
N VAL A 88 4.90 -21.33 11.11
CA VAL A 88 6.28 -20.84 11.08
C VAL A 88 6.58 -20.12 9.75
N GLU A 89 6.13 -20.69 8.64
CA GLU A 89 6.26 -20.04 7.33
C GLU A 89 5.47 -18.73 7.25
N VAL A 90 4.25 -18.71 7.78
CA VAL A 90 3.43 -17.49 7.83
C VAL A 90 4.11 -16.43 8.69
N ASP A 91 4.64 -16.80 9.86
CA ASP A 91 5.33 -15.86 10.75
C ASP A 91 6.59 -15.27 10.08
N ALA A 92 7.37 -16.10 9.39
CA ALA A 92 8.53 -15.64 8.62
C ALA A 92 8.10 -14.70 7.48
N GLY A 93 7.11 -15.07 6.70
CA GLY A 93 6.61 -14.25 5.61
C GLY A 93 6.03 -12.91 6.08
N VAL A 94 5.30 -12.88 7.19
CA VAL A 94 4.80 -11.64 7.79
C VAL A 94 5.95 -10.73 8.22
N ALA A 95 7.01 -11.28 8.82
CA ALA A 95 8.17 -10.50 9.22
C ALA A 95 8.89 -9.87 8.02
N GLU A 96 9.07 -10.62 6.93
CA GLU A 96 9.68 -10.13 5.69
C GLU A 96 8.81 -9.04 5.03
N VAL A 97 7.49 -9.24 4.95
CA VAL A 97 6.56 -8.25 4.42
C VAL A 97 6.61 -6.97 5.27
N GLN A 98 6.64 -7.08 6.60
CA GLN A 98 6.74 -5.91 7.48
C GLN A 98 8.07 -5.18 7.31
N ALA A 99 9.18 -5.89 7.16
CA ALA A 99 10.48 -5.30 6.90
C ALA A 99 10.49 -4.54 5.57
N SER A 100 10.04 -5.18 4.49
CA SER A 100 9.93 -4.56 3.16
C SER A 100 9.06 -3.29 3.18
N LEU A 101 7.92 -3.32 3.86
CA LEU A 101 7.05 -2.14 3.98
C LEU A 101 7.68 -1.04 4.84
N SER A 102 8.41 -1.41 5.89
CA SER A 102 9.12 -0.45 6.74
C SER A 102 10.19 0.31 5.97
N ASP A 103 10.95 -0.37 5.11
CA ASP A 103 11.96 0.23 4.24
C ASP A 103 11.35 1.24 3.26
N LEU A 104 10.08 1.03 2.89
CA LEU A 104 9.30 1.96 2.08
C LEU A 104 8.65 3.11 2.90
N GLY A 105 8.87 3.16 4.20
CA GLY A 105 8.24 4.14 5.09
C GLY A 105 6.75 3.86 5.34
N ILE A 106 6.29 2.63 5.10
CA ILE A 106 4.91 2.21 5.36
C ILE A 106 4.87 1.44 6.67
N LEU A 107 4.20 1.98 7.66
CA LEU A 107 3.96 1.27 8.92
C LEU A 107 2.87 0.22 8.72
N ALA A 108 3.26 -1.05 8.74
CA ALA A 108 2.36 -2.19 8.70
C ALA A 108 2.10 -2.74 10.11
N VAL A 109 0.85 -3.05 10.39
CA VAL A 109 0.43 -3.66 11.65
C VAL A 109 -0.03 -5.09 11.37
N ARG A 110 0.58 -6.07 12.06
CA ARG A 110 0.04 -7.43 12.06
C ARG A 110 -1.30 -7.43 12.77
N GLU A 111 -2.31 -7.92 12.09
CA GLU A 111 -3.64 -8.06 12.68
C GLU A 111 -3.78 -9.44 13.32
N ASP A 112 -4.11 -9.44 14.59
CA ASP A 112 -4.48 -10.62 15.37
C ASP A 112 -5.93 -10.51 15.88
N ILE A 113 -6.22 -9.50 16.69
CA ILE A 113 -7.58 -9.26 17.23
C ILE A 113 -8.55 -8.87 16.10
N ALA A 114 -8.11 -8.08 15.13
CA ALA A 114 -8.91 -7.65 13.98
C ALA A 114 -8.67 -8.50 12.73
N LEU A 115 -8.18 -9.73 12.87
CA LEU A 115 -7.86 -10.62 11.74
C LEU A 115 -9.09 -10.92 10.89
N GLU A 116 -10.23 -11.26 11.51
CA GLU A 116 -11.46 -11.55 10.77
C GLU A 116 -11.98 -10.33 9.98
N PRO A 117 -12.12 -9.13 10.55
CA PRO A 117 -12.43 -7.95 9.77
C PRO A 117 -11.42 -7.67 8.65
N ALA A 118 -10.12 -7.79 8.91
CA ALA A 118 -9.08 -7.57 7.91
C ALA A 118 -9.20 -8.57 6.74
N PHE A 119 -9.51 -9.84 7.03
CA PHE A 119 -9.77 -10.84 6.00
C PHE A 119 -10.98 -10.47 5.13
N TRP A 120 -12.09 -10.07 5.74
CA TRP A 120 -13.29 -9.71 4.97
C TRP A 120 -13.16 -8.38 4.23
N ALA A 121 -12.30 -7.46 4.70
CA ALA A 121 -12.05 -6.18 4.05
C ALA A 121 -11.40 -6.29 2.67
N GLN A 122 -10.72 -7.41 2.37
CA GLN A 122 -10.08 -7.63 1.07
C GLN A 122 -11.07 -7.95 -0.05
N PHE A 123 -12.31 -8.31 0.27
CA PHE A 123 -13.31 -8.61 -0.74
C PHE A 123 -14.07 -7.35 -1.17
N PRO A 124 -14.36 -7.19 -2.48
CA PRO A 124 -15.07 -6.04 -3.00
C PRO A 124 -16.41 -5.82 -2.30
N ALA A 125 -16.78 -4.56 -2.09
CA ALA A 125 -18.02 -4.11 -1.45
C ALA A 125 -18.15 -4.38 0.05
N ASN A 126 -17.18 -5.01 0.71
CA ASN A 126 -17.18 -5.25 2.15
C ASN A 126 -16.69 -4.04 2.97
N PHE A 127 -17.12 -2.84 2.63
CA PHE A 127 -16.65 -1.57 3.21
C PHE A 127 -16.81 -1.46 4.73
N LYS A 128 -17.77 -2.18 5.32
CA LYS A 128 -18.00 -2.18 6.78
C LYS A 128 -16.84 -2.76 7.58
N TYR A 129 -16.02 -3.59 6.96
CA TYR A 129 -14.88 -4.25 7.62
C TYR A 129 -13.56 -3.46 7.50
N ILE A 130 -13.56 -2.36 6.76
CA ILE A 130 -12.38 -1.51 6.61
C ILE A 130 -12.17 -0.71 7.90
N ALA A 131 -11.22 -1.16 8.73
CA ALA A 131 -10.97 -0.57 10.05
C ALA A 131 -9.94 0.57 10.01
N ARG A 132 -8.89 0.43 9.20
CA ARG A 132 -7.76 1.37 9.17
C ARG A 132 -7.73 2.10 7.84
N ARG A 133 -8.13 3.36 7.86
CA ARG A 133 -8.16 4.21 6.67
C ARG A 133 -7.15 5.34 6.81
N GLY A 134 -6.32 5.52 5.79
CA GLY A 134 -5.39 6.64 5.67
C GLY A 134 -5.85 7.61 4.59
N LEU A 135 -5.80 8.91 4.86
CA LEU A 135 -6.07 9.92 3.85
C LEU A 135 -4.83 10.11 2.99
N ILE A 136 -4.90 9.78 1.71
CA ILE A 136 -3.82 9.98 0.74
C ILE A 136 -4.32 10.69 -0.51
N SER A 137 -3.40 11.28 -1.28
CA SER A 137 -3.71 11.88 -2.56
C SER A 137 -3.95 10.82 -3.64
N THR A 138 -4.68 11.19 -4.70
CA THR A 138 -4.83 10.34 -5.89
C THR A 138 -3.50 10.04 -6.55
N SER A 139 -2.54 10.96 -6.50
CA SER A 139 -1.18 10.78 -7.03
C SER A 139 -0.45 9.69 -6.24
N ASN A 140 -0.51 9.75 -4.89
CA ASN A 140 0.10 8.73 -4.05
C ASN A 140 -0.59 7.37 -4.22
N PHE A 141 -1.91 7.34 -4.35
CA PHE A 141 -2.62 6.09 -4.63
C PHE A 141 -2.17 5.48 -5.96
N ALA A 142 -2.02 6.30 -7.01
CA ALA A 142 -1.53 5.83 -8.31
C ALA A 142 -0.12 5.19 -8.22
N GLY A 143 0.75 5.72 -7.36
CA GLY A 143 2.08 5.12 -7.10
C GLY A 143 2.03 3.81 -6.31
N LEU A 144 0.97 3.60 -5.49
CA LEU A 144 0.78 2.34 -4.75
C LEU A 144 0.09 1.25 -5.59
N VAL A 145 -0.48 1.59 -6.74
CA VAL A 145 -1.10 0.60 -7.64
C VAL A 145 -0.05 0.12 -8.64
N SER A 146 0.52 -1.06 -8.38
CA SER A 146 1.41 -1.71 -9.35
C SER A 146 0.56 -2.23 -10.51
N GLY A 147 0.76 -1.66 -11.69
CA GLY A 147 0.10 -2.08 -12.93
C GLY A 147 0.90 -3.13 -13.72
N HIS A 148 1.99 -3.64 -13.18
CA HIS A 148 2.86 -4.61 -13.83
C HIS A 148 3.07 -5.84 -12.95
N ASN A 149 3.34 -6.96 -13.59
CA ASN A 149 3.76 -8.21 -12.95
C ASN A 149 5.17 -8.55 -13.40
N PHE A 150 5.95 -9.15 -12.49
CA PHE A 150 7.17 -9.82 -12.90
C PHE A 150 6.78 -11.16 -13.55
N ALA A 151 7.13 -11.33 -14.80
CA ALA A 151 6.94 -12.59 -15.50
C ALA A 151 7.94 -13.60 -14.93
N LEU A 152 7.48 -14.44 -14.01
CA LEU A 152 8.24 -15.59 -13.51
C LEU A 152 7.97 -16.77 -14.43
N GLY A 153 9.02 -17.28 -15.06
CA GLY A 153 8.97 -18.55 -15.80
C GLY A 153 8.86 -19.72 -14.82
N ARG A 154 8.22 -20.81 -15.26
CA ARG A 154 8.20 -22.08 -14.52
C ARG A 154 9.06 -23.09 -15.26
N ALA A 155 9.94 -23.77 -14.54
CA ALA A 155 10.74 -24.86 -15.13
C ALA A 155 9.88 -26.08 -15.44
N THR A 156 8.90 -26.35 -14.57
CA THR A 156 8.01 -27.53 -14.68
C THR A 156 6.55 -27.11 -14.50
N ASP A 157 5.63 -28.02 -14.72
CA ASP A 157 4.20 -27.83 -14.53
C ASP A 157 3.60 -26.70 -15.40
N ASN A 158 4.10 -26.53 -16.61
CA ASN A 158 3.50 -25.65 -17.60
C ASN A 158 2.44 -26.40 -18.40
N HIS A 159 1.45 -25.67 -18.90
CA HIS A 159 0.33 -26.25 -19.67
C HIS A 159 0.78 -27.09 -20.90
N TRP A 160 1.92 -26.76 -21.48
CA TRP A 160 2.47 -27.43 -22.66
C TRP A 160 3.66 -28.37 -22.36
N GLY A 161 3.88 -28.72 -21.09
CA GLY A 161 5.01 -29.52 -20.63
C GLY A 161 6.12 -28.66 -20.01
N ASP A 162 7.22 -29.31 -19.65
CA ASP A 162 8.35 -28.66 -19.01
C ASP A 162 9.02 -27.64 -19.94
N ALA A 163 9.60 -26.60 -19.35
CA ALA A 163 10.28 -25.57 -20.11
C ALA A 163 11.53 -26.14 -20.81
N VAL A 164 11.68 -25.84 -22.10
CA VAL A 164 12.89 -26.20 -22.87
C VAL A 164 14.09 -25.39 -22.41
N THR A 165 13.85 -24.13 -22.03
CA THR A 165 14.85 -23.20 -21.47
C THR A 165 14.15 -22.12 -20.65
N LEU A 166 14.87 -21.56 -19.69
CA LEU A 166 14.46 -20.38 -18.94
C LEU A 166 15.38 -19.24 -19.37
N LEU A 167 14.79 -18.09 -19.63
CA LEU A 167 15.50 -16.86 -19.96
C LEU A 167 15.41 -15.89 -18.78
N GLU A 168 16.54 -15.33 -18.39
CA GLU A 168 16.54 -14.24 -17.41
C GLU A 168 16.02 -12.95 -18.05
N THR A 169 15.19 -12.21 -17.31
CA THR A 169 14.76 -10.89 -17.72
C THR A 169 15.76 -9.83 -17.24
N THR A 170 15.80 -8.67 -17.90
CA THR A 170 16.60 -7.53 -17.44
C THR A 170 16.10 -6.96 -16.11
N ALA A 171 14.92 -7.37 -15.63
CA ALA A 171 14.34 -6.99 -14.36
C ALA A 171 14.67 -7.97 -13.22
N ALA A 172 15.69 -8.83 -13.39
CA ALA A 172 16.21 -9.76 -12.37
C ALA A 172 15.22 -10.83 -11.90
N GLY A 173 14.50 -11.43 -12.83
CA GLY A 173 13.67 -12.60 -12.58
C GLY A 173 13.96 -13.68 -13.60
#